data_9fa4011475fcd9f8f5f6f2e1a38c5ef0
#
_entry.id   9fa4011475fcd9f8f5f6f2e1a38c5ef0
#
_cell.length_a   1.000
_cell.length_b   1.000
_cell.length_c   1.000
_cell.angle_alpha   90.00
_cell.angle_beta   90.00
_cell.angle_gamma   90.00
#
_symmetry.space_group_name_H-M   'P 1'
#
loop_
_entity.id
_entity.type
_entity.pdbx_description
1 polymer ?
#
loop_
_entity_poly.entity_id
_entity_poly.type
_entity_poly.pdbx_seq_one_letter_code
_entity_poly.pdbx_strand_id
1 'polypeptide(L)'
;MIARVASFEGGDVEEMRRINNEMLVERSSSLPSGLLRVMVLLGDGSRWSVISFFADEEAARAAEARFEEMGDEIPEAVRGKRVSLESYEVAFDVEMVVGAPSS
;
A
#
# COMPACT_ATOMS: atom_id res chain seq x y z
N MET A 1 11.53 6.63 9.10
CA MET A 1 10.67 5.98 8.09
C MET A 1 9.22 6.01 8.58
N ILE A 2 8.32 6.36 7.72
CA ILE A 2 6.90 6.45 8.02
C ILE A 2 6.15 5.37 7.28
N ALA A 3 5.21 4.71 7.96
CA ALA A 3 4.30 3.75 7.36
C ALA A 3 2.90 4.36 7.30
N ARG A 4 2.32 4.41 6.11
CA ARG A 4 0.94 4.86 5.89
C ARG A 4 0.10 3.61 5.64
N VAL A 5 -0.92 3.41 6.45
CA VAL A 5 -1.78 2.23 6.38
C VAL A 5 -3.19 2.65 6.01
N ALA A 6 -3.65 2.23 4.84
CA ALA A 6 -5.02 2.48 4.39
C ALA A 6 -5.75 1.13 4.30
N SER A 7 -6.90 1.03 4.95
CA SER A 7 -7.68 -0.20 4.97
C SER A 7 -9.03 -0.01 4.32
N PHE A 8 -9.49 -1.05 3.61
CA PHE A 8 -10.70 -1.00 2.80
C PHE A 8 -11.58 -2.24 3.05
N GLU A 9 -12.87 -2.08 2.85
CA GLU A 9 -13.83 -3.17 2.93
C GLU A 9 -14.86 -3.04 1.80
N GLY A 10 -15.44 -4.17 1.41
CA GLY A 10 -16.53 -4.18 0.42
C GLY A 10 -16.08 -4.14 -1.03
N GLY A 11 -14.80 -4.33 -1.30
CA GLY A 11 -14.29 -4.33 -2.65
C GLY A 11 -14.22 -5.72 -3.26
N ASP A 12 -13.70 -5.78 -4.48
CA ASP A 12 -13.39 -7.02 -5.18
C ASP A 12 -11.89 -7.28 -5.02
N VAL A 13 -11.53 -8.14 -4.10
CA VAL A 13 -10.14 -8.41 -3.75
C VAL A 13 -9.32 -8.96 -4.91
N GLU A 14 -9.91 -9.83 -5.71
CA GLU A 14 -9.19 -10.42 -6.84
C GLU A 14 -8.91 -9.38 -7.94
N GLU A 15 -9.89 -8.52 -8.22
CA GLU A 15 -9.70 -7.44 -9.16
C GLU A 15 -8.70 -6.42 -8.64
N MET A 16 -8.71 -6.15 -7.33
CA MET A 16 -7.72 -5.27 -6.71
C MET A 16 -6.31 -5.85 -6.80
N ARG A 17 -6.19 -7.17 -6.69
CA ARG A 17 -4.89 -7.83 -6.86
C ARG A 17 -4.33 -7.53 -8.25
N ARG A 18 -5.16 -7.69 -9.27
CA ARG A 18 -4.78 -7.43 -10.65
C ARG A 18 -4.38 -5.96 -10.88
N ILE A 19 -5.23 -5.05 -10.38
CA ILE A 19 -5.00 -3.62 -10.54
C ILE A 19 -3.74 -3.17 -9.80
N ASN A 20 -3.54 -3.63 -8.58
CA ASN A 20 -2.35 -3.29 -7.81
C ASN A 20 -1.08 -3.78 -8.51
N ASN A 21 -1.10 -4.98 -9.05
CA ASN A 21 0.04 -5.49 -9.77
C ASN A 21 0.35 -4.62 -10.99
N GLU A 22 -0.66 -4.26 -11.76
CA GLU A 22 -0.51 -3.40 -12.93
C GLU A 22 0.02 -2.02 -12.55
N MET A 23 -0.57 -1.38 -11.54
CA MET A 23 -0.16 -0.05 -11.12
C MET A 23 1.22 0.00 -10.47
N LEU A 24 1.53 -0.98 -9.64
CA LEU A 24 2.77 -0.98 -8.88
C LEU A 24 3.96 -1.54 -9.66
N VAL A 25 3.70 -2.45 -10.59
CA VAL A 25 4.76 -3.07 -11.37
C VAL A 25 4.95 -2.36 -12.71
N GLU A 26 3.88 -2.19 -13.46
CA GLU A 26 3.96 -1.64 -14.82
C GLU A 26 4.00 -0.11 -14.86
N ARG A 27 3.45 0.55 -13.86
CA ARG A 27 3.38 2.01 -13.80
C ARG A 27 4.17 2.57 -12.63
N SER A 28 5.25 1.90 -12.26
CA SER A 28 6.06 2.30 -11.12
C SER A 28 6.64 3.71 -11.25
N SER A 29 6.87 4.19 -12.46
CA SER A 29 7.39 5.53 -12.68
C SER A 29 6.39 6.64 -12.31
N SER A 30 5.11 6.31 -12.18
CA SER A 30 4.08 7.27 -11.79
C SER A 30 3.83 7.31 -10.28
N LEU A 31 4.54 6.51 -9.52
CA LEU A 31 4.41 6.48 -8.06
C LEU A 31 5.09 7.69 -7.42
N PRO A 32 4.64 8.10 -6.23
CA PRO A 32 5.23 9.25 -5.56
C PRO A 32 6.73 9.08 -5.29
N SER A 33 7.49 10.15 -5.41
CA SER A 33 8.89 10.10 -5.06
C SER A 33 9.02 9.99 -3.54
N GLY A 34 10.06 9.32 -3.06
CA GLY A 34 10.21 9.09 -1.63
C GLY A 34 9.52 7.84 -1.14
N LEU A 35 8.74 7.18 -1.98
CA LEU A 35 8.10 5.92 -1.64
C LEU A 35 9.15 4.81 -1.71
N LEU A 36 9.37 4.15 -0.58
CA LEU A 36 10.40 3.12 -0.45
C LEU A 36 9.89 1.71 -0.70
N ARG A 37 8.66 1.46 -0.32
CA ARG A 37 8.09 0.12 -0.38
C ARG A 37 6.57 0.19 -0.28
N VAL A 38 5.89 -0.70 -0.98
CA VAL A 38 4.44 -0.86 -0.86
C VAL A 38 4.14 -2.33 -0.57
N MET A 39 3.26 -2.55 0.37
CA MET A 39 2.83 -3.90 0.73
C MET A 39 1.30 -3.92 0.71
N VAL A 40 0.72 -4.84 -0.04
CA VAL A 40 -0.74 -5.00 -0.10
C VAL A 40 -1.10 -6.28 0.63
N LEU A 41 -1.99 -6.16 1.61
CA LEU A 41 -2.43 -7.29 2.44
C LEU A 41 -3.88 -7.60 2.10
N LEU A 42 -4.14 -8.85 1.75
CA LEU A 42 -5.50 -9.31 1.45
C LEU A 42 -6.02 -10.09 2.65
N GLY A 43 -7.13 -9.64 3.20
CA GLY A 43 -7.77 -10.29 4.34
C GLY A 43 -8.90 -11.22 3.90
N ASP A 44 -9.66 -11.68 4.86
CA ASP A 44 -10.81 -12.51 4.59
C ASP A 44 -11.95 -11.70 3.98
N GLY A 45 -12.70 -12.32 3.09
CA GLY A 45 -13.83 -11.67 2.45
C GLY A 45 -13.36 -10.58 1.51
N SER A 46 -13.90 -9.39 1.69
CA SER A 46 -13.61 -8.25 0.81
C SER A 46 -12.69 -7.22 1.47
N ARG A 47 -11.99 -7.59 2.52
CA ARG A 47 -11.09 -6.67 3.23
C ARG A 47 -9.69 -6.70 2.64
N TRP A 48 -9.08 -5.53 2.53
CA TRP A 48 -7.68 -5.43 2.12
C TRP A 48 -7.06 -4.16 2.68
N SER A 49 -5.74 -4.12 2.73
CA SER A 49 -5.01 -2.97 3.23
C SER A 49 -3.80 -2.72 2.37
N VAL A 50 -3.37 -1.47 2.30
CA VAL A 50 -2.13 -1.12 1.64
C VAL A 50 -1.26 -0.37 2.64
N ILE A 51 0.00 -0.80 2.76
CA ILE A 51 0.98 -0.17 3.61
C ILE A 51 2.04 0.43 2.71
N SER A 52 2.23 1.73 2.81
CA SER A 52 3.23 2.45 2.02
C SER A 52 4.29 3.00 2.96
N PHE A 53 5.55 2.75 2.63
CA PHE A 53 6.69 3.18 3.46
C PHE A 53 7.40 4.35 2.81
N PHE A 54 7.62 5.41 3.58
CA PHE A 54 8.29 6.62 3.12
C PHE A 54 9.53 6.91 3.97
N ALA A 55 10.51 7.55 3.37
CA ALA A 55 11.74 7.90 4.06
C ALA A 55 11.50 8.81 5.27
N ASP A 56 10.57 9.76 5.13
CA ASP A 56 10.25 10.70 6.19
C ASP A 56 8.80 11.18 6.07
N GLU A 57 8.37 11.97 7.04
CA GLU A 57 7.02 12.48 7.10
C GLU A 57 6.71 13.44 5.94
N GLU A 58 7.68 14.21 5.52
CA GLU A 58 7.50 15.16 4.42
C GLU A 58 7.17 14.41 3.12
N ALA A 59 7.90 13.33 2.83
CA ALA A 59 7.65 12.49 1.66
C ALA A 59 6.25 11.87 1.72
N ALA A 60 5.85 11.39 2.89
CA ALA A 60 4.52 10.80 3.08
C ALA A 60 3.42 11.83 2.83
N ARG A 61 3.60 13.04 3.36
CA ARG A 61 2.62 14.12 3.21
C ARG A 61 2.51 14.58 1.76
N ALA A 62 3.65 14.70 1.08
CA ALA A 62 3.67 15.12 -0.32
C ALA A 62 2.99 14.09 -1.24
N ALA A 63 2.96 12.83 -0.85
CA ALA A 63 2.37 11.77 -1.64
C ALA A 63 0.85 11.66 -1.52
N GLU A 64 0.24 12.30 -0.51
CA GLU A 64 -1.19 12.14 -0.24
C GLU A 64 -2.08 12.47 -1.45
N ALA A 65 -1.82 13.59 -2.11
CA ALA A 65 -2.63 13.99 -3.27
C ALA A 65 -2.56 12.93 -4.39
N ARG A 66 -1.38 12.38 -4.62
CA ARG A 66 -1.21 11.36 -5.65
C ARG A 66 -1.94 10.07 -5.30
N PHE A 67 -1.92 9.67 -4.02
CA PHE A 67 -2.66 8.49 -3.59
C PHE A 67 -4.16 8.69 -3.71
N GLU A 68 -4.67 9.88 -3.41
CA GLU A 68 -6.08 10.18 -3.60
C GLU A 68 -6.48 10.07 -5.07
N GLU A 69 -5.67 10.60 -5.97
CA GLU A 69 -5.89 10.48 -7.40
C GLU A 69 -5.91 9.03 -7.86
N MET A 70 -4.96 8.22 -7.39
CA MET A 70 -4.88 6.81 -7.75
C MET A 70 -6.11 6.05 -7.26
N GLY A 71 -6.58 6.36 -6.06
CA GLY A 71 -7.79 5.75 -5.51
C GLY A 71 -9.02 6.11 -6.33
N ASP A 72 -9.11 7.36 -6.76
CA ASP A 72 -10.24 7.84 -7.55
C ASP A 72 -10.31 7.21 -8.94
N GLU A 73 -9.19 6.72 -9.46
CA GLU A 73 -9.14 6.05 -10.76
C GLU A 73 -9.74 4.64 -10.69
N ILE A 74 -9.95 4.10 -9.51
CA ILE A 74 -10.47 2.75 -9.31
C ILE A 74 -11.93 2.83 -8.87
N PRO A 75 -12.87 2.14 -9.55
CA PRO A 75 -14.28 2.14 -9.16
C PRO A 75 -14.46 1.67 -7.73
N GLU A 76 -15.36 2.30 -7.00
CA GLU A 76 -15.62 1.94 -5.60
C GLU A 76 -16.02 0.48 -5.45
N ALA A 77 -16.78 -0.06 -6.41
CA ALA A 77 -17.18 -1.47 -6.37
C ALA A 77 -15.98 -2.43 -6.35
N VAL A 78 -14.86 -2.00 -6.91
CA VAL A 78 -13.64 -2.79 -6.95
C VAL A 78 -12.75 -2.45 -5.75
N ARG A 79 -12.54 -1.18 -5.49
CA ARG A 79 -11.69 -0.69 -4.42
C ARG A 79 -12.27 -0.95 -3.03
N GLY A 80 -13.58 -0.85 -2.91
CA GLY A 80 -14.24 -0.87 -1.63
C GLY A 80 -14.23 0.50 -0.98
N LYS A 81 -14.76 0.55 0.24
CA LYS A 81 -14.83 1.78 1.00
C LYS A 81 -13.67 1.83 1.97
N ARG A 82 -12.97 2.95 2.00
CA ARG A 82 -11.86 3.13 2.95
C ARG A 82 -12.43 3.27 4.35
N VAL A 83 -12.02 2.37 5.24
CA VAL A 83 -12.50 2.35 6.62
C VAL A 83 -11.50 2.93 7.60
N SER A 84 -10.23 3.01 7.23
CA SER A 84 -9.23 3.67 8.08
C SER A 84 -8.04 4.16 7.25
N LEU A 85 -7.39 5.19 7.75
CA LEU A 85 -6.15 5.71 7.20
C LEU A 85 -5.31 6.17 8.40
N GLU A 86 -4.18 5.52 8.60
CA GLU A 86 -3.32 5.78 9.74
C GLU A 86 -1.87 5.93 9.32
N SER A 87 -1.12 6.71 10.07
CA SER A 87 0.31 6.88 9.85
C SER A 87 1.06 6.52 11.12
N TYR A 88 2.18 5.83 10.94
CA TYR A 88 3.01 5.39 12.05
C TYR A 88 4.47 5.67 11.76
N GLU A 89 5.22 5.97 12.81
CA GLU A 89 6.67 5.99 12.70
C GLU A 89 7.14 4.55 12.79
N VAL A 90 7.99 4.12 11.87
CA VAL A 90 8.56 2.78 11.92
C VAL A 90 9.71 2.81 12.93
N ALA A 91 9.47 2.25 14.10
CA ALA A 91 10.46 2.23 15.17
C ALA A 91 11.53 1.18 14.98
N PHE A 92 11.21 0.13 14.25
CA PHE A 92 12.12 -1.00 14.12
C PHE A 92 11.84 -1.73 12.80
N ASP A 93 12.88 -1.92 12.01
CA ASP A 93 12.78 -2.61 10.73
C ASP A 93 14.04 -3.45 10.55
N VAL A 94 13.92 -4.72 10.78
CA VAL A 94 15.04 -5.66 10.70
C VAL A 94 14.68 -6.79 9.75
N GLU A 95 15.54 -7.00 8.78
CA GLU A 95 15.36 -8.11 7.86
C GLU A 95 15.98 -9.36 8.50
N MET A 96 15.18 -10.39 8.61
CA MET A 96 15.63 -11.65 9.20
C MET A 96 16.04 -12.62 8.10
N VAL A 97 17.19 -13.20 8.24
CA VAL A 97 17.64 -14.25 7.33
C VAL A 97 17.08 -15.56 7.84
N VAL A 98 16.01 -16.01 7.22
CA VAL A 98 15.33 -17.22 7.63
C VAL A 98 15.70 -18.35 6.71
N GLY A 99 15.83 -19.50 7.24
CA GLY A 99 16.03 -20.67 6.44
C GLY A 99 17.34 -20.65 5.81
N ALA A 100 18.26 -20.14 6.50
CA ALA A 100 19.55 -20.28 6.02
C ALA A 100 19.64 -21.69 5.72
N PRO A 101 19.88 -21.96 4.59
CA PRO A 101 19.84 -23.22 4.08
C PRO A 101 20.72 -24.08 4.71
N SER A 102 20.68 -23.93 5.64
CA SER A 102 21.29 -24.69 6.20
C SER A 102 21.30 -25.79 5.66
N SER A 103 21.02 -25.55 5.39
CA SER A 103 20.99 -26.48 5.10
C SER A 103 21.12 -27.04 4.44
#